data_dca905067666ec51ec87a318e92ec8e2
#
_entry.id   dca905067666ec51ec87a318e92ec8e2
#
_cell.length_a   1.000
_cell.length_b   1.000
_cell.length_c   1.000
_cell.angle_alpha   90.00
_cell.angle_beta   90.00
_cell.angle_gamma   90.00
#
_symmetry.space_group_name_H-M   'P 1'
#
loop_
_entity.id
_entity.type
_entity.pdbx_description
1 polymer ?
#
loop_
_entity_poly.entity_id
_entity_poly.type
_entity_poly.pdbx_seq_one_letter_code
_entity_poly.pdbx_strand_id
1 'polypeptide(L)'
;MTKLKNFYKLYKVEIIFFFVFVIYRLPLLGLDIINTDAPRWKSRIYEFSSALFSGNFAGTNVTYHPGVTLMWIGTFAVKVSNLFQKILYGAVDVTSPSGYSFLHFWEKFFVVLTLSIFLTLGLYVLRRLYGNLFTLIFFVFLTFEPLFLAFSRVLHTDALVTTLLFSSSLFLYYGLLPKKISKRWVVLSSLAAALAVLSKSNSLLVFPFSGLLMMVVFLGKFNKKTLIISFKKIIVNYLFWFVITLSFIFLLWPALWVSPVQTITDYWYGITGVGIEEGHFHKWMGIETNDPGLLFYPITYFIRFTPTLVISSFCGIFLFIYGVFKYRKVDKLLLLSLFFVFTYLLMMSSTSKKLDRYILPTIPYFVLFGTYYISVFLRVIKKYNLPTVFFVASLIFTSNFMLTYKTFPNYLSYYSSFIGGYEGGKFIDKSQWPFGHRELYLYINSLPNAETLTLFIRRPFLYDPYLHNIAYDVVEVKNLAKPGDLFILKGNDDWEFLNEKS
;
A
#
# COMPACT_ATOMS: atom_id res chain seq x y z
N MET A 1 22.44 20.21 -24.25
CA MET A 1 21.13 20.87 -23.99
C MET A 1 19.97 20.29 -24.82
N THR A 2 20.14 19.99 -26.11
CA THR A 2 19.06 19.47 -27.00
C THR A 2 18.49 18.11 -26.56
N LYS A 3 19.33 17.15 -26.13
CA LYS A 3 18.89 15.85 -25.62
C LYS A 3 18.02 15.97 -24.36
N LEU A 4 18.36 16.86 -23.43
CA LEU A 4 17.64 17.10 -22.19
C LEU A 4 16.27 17.76 -22.46
N LYS A 5 16.21 18.73 -23.37
CA LYS A 5 14.95 19.36 -23.82
C LYS A 5 14.01 18.35 -24.48
N ASN A 6 14.55 17.47 -25.32
CA ASN A 6 13.75 16.41 -25.96
C ASN A 6 13.25 15.37 -24.96
N PHE A 7 14.08 14.97 -23.97
CA PHE A 7 13.68 14.10 -22.87
C PHE A 7 12.54 14.72 -22.05
N TYR A 8 12.72 15.97 -21.61
CA TYR A 8 11.66 16.69 -20.87
C TYR A 8 10.36 16.80 -21.67
N LYS A 9 10.44 17.17 -22.95
CA LYS A 9 9.24 17.28 -23.82
C LYS A 9 8.50 15.94 -23.96
N LEU A 10 9.23 14.82 -23.96
CA LEU A 10 8.68 13.47 -24.11
C LEU A 10 8.04 12.94 -22.82
N TYR A 11 8.64 13.24 -21.65
CA TYR A 11 8.27 12.67 -20.35
C TYR A 11 7.73 13.69 -19.36
N LYS A 12 7.44 14.93 -19.79
CA LYS A 12 6.97 15.99 -18.86
C LYS A 12 5.77 15.59 -18.02
N VAL A 13 4.87 14.78 -18.55
CA VAL A 13 3.65 14.34 -17.84
C VAL A 13 4.03 13.40 -16.70
N GLU A 14 4.90 12.43 -16.96
CA GLU A 14 5.39 11.49 -15.96
C GLU A 14 6.22 12.20 -14.88
N ILE A 15 7.03 13.17 -15.27
CA ILE A 15 7.84 13.99 -14.33
C ILE A 15 6.90 14.78 -13.40
N ILE A 16 5.86 15.41 -13.94
CA ILE A 16 4.87 16.12 -13.14
C ILE A 16 4.16 15.15 -12.18
N PHE A 17 3.71 14.00 -12.64
CA PHE A 17 3.04 13.00 -11.81
C PHE A 17 3.94 12.50 -10.69
N PHE A 18 5.22 12.23 -10.98
CA PHE A 18 6.20 11.84 -9.99
C PHE A 18 6.30 12.86 -8.86
N PHE A 19 6.54 14.12 -9.21
CA PHE A 19 6.69 15.17 -8.21
C PHE A 19 5.40 15.47 -7.45
N VAL A 20 4.24 15.50 -8.11
CA VAL A 20 2.95 15.69 -7.43
C VAL A 20 2.69 14.56 -6.44
N PHE A 21 2.94 13.30 -6.84
CA PHE A 21 2.77 12.15 -5.95
C PHE A 21 3.67 12.25 -4.71
N VAL A 22 4.95 12.58 -4.90
CA VAL A 22 5.93 12.73 -3.81
C VAL A 22 5.56 13.93 -2.92
N ILE A 23 5.43 15.13 -3.50
CA ILE A 23 5.22 16.38 -2.74
C ILE A 23 3.95 16.30 -1.89
N TYR A 24 2.88 15.71 -2.42
CA TYR A 24 1.63 15.57 -1.67
C TYR A 24 1.75 14.67 -0.43
N ARG A 25 2.80 13.83 -0.37
CA ARG A 25 3.06 12.92 0.75
C ARG A 25 4.10 13.41 1.75
N LEU A 26 4.82 14.50 1.46
CA LEU A 26 5.88 15.01 2.33
C LEU A 26 5.39 15.71 3.62
N PRO A 27 4.29 16.50 3.62
CA PRO A 27 3.92 17.26 4.82
C PRO A 27 3.77 16.37 6.05
N LEU A 28 4.50 16.68 7.12
CA LEU A 28 4.56 15.97 8.41
C LEU A 28 4.95 14.48 8.29
N LEU A 29 5.64 14.06 7.24
CA LEU A 29 5.89 12.64 6.93
C LEU A 29 6.64 11.87 8.03
N GLY A 30 7.50 12.52 8.82
CA GLY A 30 8.20 11.93 9.97
C GLY A 30 7.45 12.08 11.30
N LEU A 31 6.38 12.88 11.32
CA LEU A 31 5.71 13.34 12.54
C LEU A 31 4.22 12.96 12.59
N ASP A 32 3.68 12.38 11.51
CA ASP A 32 2.25 12.12 11.38
C ASP A 32 1.85 10.76 12.00
N ILE A 33 1.55 9.78 11.18
CA ILE A 33 1.01 8.49 11.61
C ILE A 33 2.10 7.61 12.20
N ILE A 34 2.02 7.34 13.49
CA ILE A 34 2.78 6.29 14.15
C ILE A 34 1.85 5.07 14.20
N ASN A 35 2.08 4.10 13.33
CA ASN A 35 1.33 2.85 13.37
C ASN A 35 1.98 1.84 14.32
N THR A 36 1.19 0.93 14.86
CA THR A 36 1.65 -0.08 15.84
C THR A 36 2.71 -1.04 15.29
N ASP A 37 2.85 -1.13 13.97
CA ASP A 37 3.82 -2.00 13.32
C ASP A 37 5.14 -1.27 13.00
N ALA A 38 5.18 0.08 13.05
CA ALA A 38 6.38 0.84 12.72
C ALA A 38 7.59 0.52 13.63
N PRO A 39 7.47 0.44 14.97
CA PRO A 39 8.58 0.04 15.83
C PRO A 39 9.11 -1.36 15.51
N ARG A 40 8.21 -2.31 15.20
CA ARG A 40 8.60 -3.66 14.79
C ARG A 40 9.36 -3.65 13.46
N TRP A 41 8.94 -2.82 12.50
CA TRP A 41 9.66 -2.68 11.24
C TRP A 41 11.02 -2.01 11.42
N LYS A 42 11.15 -1.03 12.32
CA LYS A 42 12.45 -0.44 12.67
C LYS A 42 13.41 -1.47 13.26
N SER A 43 12.95 -2.31 14.23
CA SER A 43 13.76 -3.42 14.76
C SER A 43 14.21 -4.37 13.66
N ARG A 44 13.29 -4.82 12.80
CA ARG A 44 13.60 -5.72 11.69
C ARG A 44 14.57 -5.12 10.67
N ILE A 45 14.45 -3.83 10.38
CA ILE A 45 15.39 -3.10 9.52
C ILE A 45 16.79 -3.10 10.16
N TYR A 46 16.87 -2.83 11.45
CA TYR A 46 18.13 -2.85 12.19
C TYR A 46 18.77 -4.25 12.20
N GLU A 47 18.00 -5.29 12.54
CA GLU A 47 18.44 -6.68 12.55
C GLU A 47 18.91 -7.14 11.17
N PHE A 48 18.14 -6.86 10.12
CA PHE A 48 18.49 -7.16 8.74
C PHE A 48 19.79 -6.44 8.33
N SER A 49 19.89 -5.15 8.63
CA SER A 49 21.07 -4.34 8.30
C SER A 49 22.32 -4.86 9.04
N SER A 50 22.20 -5.18 10.34
CA SER A 50 23.28 -5.73 11.12
C SER A 50 23.75 -7.09 10.59
N ALA A 51 22.82 -8.00 10.31
CA ALA A 51 23.11 -9.30 9.73
C ALA A 51 23.80 -9.19 8.38
N LEU A 52 23.31 -8.30 7.52
CA LEU A 52 23.84 -8.07 6.17
C LEU A 52 25.30 -7.58 6.22
N PHE A 53 25.59 -6.56 7.03
CA PHE A 53 26.93 -5.95 7.09
C PHE A 53 27.93 -6.71 7.94
N SER A 54 27.48 -7.60 8.82
CA SER A 54 28.37 -8.54 9.55
C SER A 54 28.69 -9.80 8.74
N GLY A 55 28.09 -9.99 7.55
CA GLY A 55 28.24 -11.22 6.76
C GLY A 55 27.42 -12.40 7.28
N ASN A 56 26.59 -12.21 8.29
CA ASN A 56 25.64 -13.22 8.77
C ASN A 56 24.41 -13.29 7.87
N PHE A 57 24.58 -13.83 6.65
CA PHE A 57 23.50 -13.85 5.66
C PHE A 57 22.29 -14.66 6.09
N ALA A 58 22.46 -15.72 6.89
CA ALA A 58 21.34 -16.46 7.47
C ALA A 58 20.45 -15.58 8.36
N GLY A 59 21.05 -14.66 9.13
CA GLY A 59 20.35 -13.71 9.97
C GLY A 59 19.52 -12.67 9.23
N THR A 60 19.60 -12.58 7.88
CA THR A 60 18.71 -11.73 7.08
C THR A 60 17.30 -12.30 6.95
N ASN A 61 17.04 -13.54 7.39
CA ASN A 61 15.71 -14.10 7.58
C ASN A 61 15.14 -13.69 8.94
N VAL A 62 14.85 -12.40 9.09
CA VAL A 62 14.49 -11.78 10.38
C VAL A 62 13.11 -12.23 10.87
N THR A 63 12.20 -12.56 9.98
CA THR A 63 10.81 -12.89 10.32
C THR A 63 10.16 -13.74 9.24
N TYR A 64 9.16 -14.54 9.65
CA TYR A 64 8.32 -15.33 8.75
C TYR A 64 7.50 -14.47 7.77
N HIS A 65 7.24 -13.19 8.06
CA HIS A 65 6.78 -12.22 7.06
C HIS A 65 8.00 -11.73 6.29
N PRO A 66 8.11 -11.92 4.98
CA PRO A 66 9.36 -11.62 4.30
C PRO A 66 9.83 -10.18 4.53
N GLY A 67 9.03 -9.19 4.18
CA GLY A 67 9.34 -7.78 4.42
C GLY A 67 10.71 -7.31 3.88
N VAL A 68 11.40 -8.18 3.16
CA VAL A 68 12.79 -7.97 2.69
C VAL A 68 12.92 -6.70 1.86
N THR A 69 11.94 -6.42 1.00
CA THR A 69 11.91 -5.17 0.21
C THR A 69 11.91 -3.94 1.13
N LEU A 70 11.08 -3.96 2.18
CA LEU A 70 11.02 -2.85 3.15
C LEU A 70 12.29 -2.75 3.97
N MET A 71 12.90 -3.89 4.34
CA MET A 71 14.16 -3.92 5.08
C MET A 71 15.32 -3.36 4.24
N TRP A 72 15.41 -3.64 2.95
CA TRP A 72 16.38 -3.00 2.06
C TRP A 72 16.16 -1.48 1.97
N ILE A 73 14.91 -1.05 1.76
CA ILE A 73 14.55 0.38 1.71
C ILE A 73 14.94 1.07 3.01
N GLY A 74 14.60 0.46 4.16
CA GLY A 74 14.90 0.99 5.48
C GLY A 74 16.39 1.01 5.78
N THR A 75 17.14 -0.04 5.42
CA THR A 75 18.61 -0.08 5.55
C THR A 75 19.27 1.08 4.80
N PHE A 76 18.82 1.35 3.56
CA PHE A 76 19.31 2.49 2.81
C PHE A 76 18.90 3.81 3.47
N ALA A 77 17.67 3.93 3.94
CA ALA A 77 17.18 5.11 4.63
C ALA A 77 17.98 5.44 5.89
N VAL A 78 18.32 4.45 6.72
CA VAL A 78 19.17 4.60 7.91
C VAL A 78 20.54 5.15 7.55
N LYS A 79 21.18 4.61 6.50
CA LYS A 79 22.50 5.10 6.05
C LYS A 79 22.43 6.56 5.59
N VAL A 80 21.40 6.93 4.85
CA VAL A 80 21.18 8.31 4.37
C VAL A 80 20.87 9.21 5.56
N SER A 81 19.98 8.82 6.47
CA SER A 81 19.69 9.58 7.69
C SER A 81 20.94 9.86 8.51
N ASN A 82 21.74 8.83 8.78
CA ASN A 82 22.97 8.96 9.54
C ASN A 82 23.99 9.89 8.86
N LEU A 83 24.10 9.81 7.53
CA LEU A 83 24.95 10.71 6.77
C LEU A 83 24.53 12.17 6.93
N PHE A 84 23.23 12.44 6.75
CA PHE A 84 22.71 13.80 6.87
C PHE A 84 22.78 14.32 8.31
N GLN A 85 22.54 13.49 9.33
CA GLN A 85 22.70 13.89 10.72
C GLN A 85 24.16 14.29 11.01
N LYS A 86 25.13 13.50 10.55
CA LYS A 86 26.56 13.85 10.70
C LYS A 86 26.93 15.18 10.03
N ILE A 87 26.38 15.44 8.83
CA ILE A 87 26.65 16.66 8.09
C ILE A 87 26.01 17.88 8.79
N LEU A 88 24.77 17.75 9.25
CA LEU A 88 23.98 18.86 9.77
C LEU A 88 24.25 19.13 11.26
N TYR A 89 24.50 18.09 12.05
CA TYR A 89 24.54 18.15 13.52
C TYR A 89 25.88 17.65 14.12
N GLY A 90 26.79 17.15 13.28
CA GLY A 90 28.11 16.64 13.75
C GLY A 90 28.06 15.25 14.39
N ALA A 91 26.87 14.75 14.78
CA ALA A 91 26.66 13.46 15.43
C ALA A 91 25.39 12.78 14.94
N VAL A 92 25.31 11.46 15.15
CA VAL A 92 24.09 10.67 14.90
C VAL A 92 23.38 10.46 16.23
N ASP A 93 22.14 10.94 16.31
CA ASP A 93 21.25 10.67 17.41
C ASP A 93 19.93 10.10 16.85
N VAL A 94 19.56 8.92 17.31
CA VAL A 94 18.30 8.24 16.94
C VAL A 94 17.39 8.02 18.15
N THR A 95 17.81 8.48 19.33
CA THR A 95 17.10 8.28 20.60
C THR A 95 16.28 9.49 21.02
N SER A 96 16.77 10.70 20.70
CA SER A 96 15.98 11.91 20.94
C SER A 96 14.74 11.98 20.06
N PRO A 97 13.68 12.68 20.48
CA PRO A 97 12.47 12.88 19.67
C PRO A 97 12.75 13.43 18.28
N SER A 98 13.67 14.37 18.17
CA SER A 98 14.08 14.99 16.90
C SER A 98 14.85 14.00 16.02
N GLY A 99 15.81 13.28 16.57
CA GLY A 99 16.60 12.28 15.85
C GLY A 99 15.75 11.09 15.38
N TYR A 100 14.84 10.62 16.24
CA TYR A 100 13.88 9.57 15.87
C TYR A 100 12.95 10.01 14.74
N SER A 101 12.38 11.22 14.82
CA SER A 101 11.52 11.78 13.78
C SER A 101 12.25 11.99 12.46
N PHE A 102 13.52 12.42 12.52
CA PHE A 102 14.36 12.58 11.35
C PHE A 102 14.64 11.26 10.64
N LEU A 103 14.96 10.20 11.40
CA LEU A 103 15.12 8.85 10.87
C LEU A 103 13.80 8.34 10.28
N HIS A 104 12.68 8.53 11.00
CA HIS A 104 11.36 8.09 10.55
C HIS A 104 10.91 8.78 9.26
N PHE A 105 11.28 10.05 9.08
CA PHE A 105 11.06 10.76 7.81
C PHE A 105 11.80 10.07 6.66
N TRP A 106 13.07 9.74 6.79
CA TRP A 106 13.85 9.13 5.72
C TRP A 106 13.33 7.71 5.37
N GLU A 107 12.99 6.92 6.37
CA GLU A 107 12.42 5.58 6.16
C GLU A 107 11.12 5.65 5.34
N LYS A 108 10.20 6.54 5.70
CA LYS A 108 8.94 6.75 4.99
C LYS A 108 9.15 7.42 3.62
N PHE A 109 10.09 8.35 3.52
CA PHE A 109 10.42 9.02 2.27
C PHE A 109 10.89 8.03 1.20
N PHE A 110 11.75 7.08 1.54
CA PHE A 110 12.22 6.08 0.57
C PHE A 110 11.13 5.06 0.21
N VAL A 111 10.17 4.80 1.09
CA VAL A 111 8.95 4.07 0.71
C VAL A 111 8.17 4.88 -0.33
N VAL A 112 7.85 6.14 -0.06
CA VAL A 112 7.14 7.04 -1.00
C VAL A 112 7.87 7.13 -2.34
N LEU A 113 9.20 7.26 -2.31
CA LEU A 113 10.03 7.34 -3.52
C LEU A 113 9.93 6.05 -4.35
N THR A 114 10.00 4.88 -3.71
CA THR A 114 9.86 3.58 -4.37
C THR A 114 8.48 3.46 -5.02
N LEU A 115 7.42 3.80 -4.30
CA LEU A 115 6.05 3.81 -4.85
C LEU A 115 5.94 4.73 -6.05
N SER A 116 6.49 5.95 -5.93
CA SER A 116 6.45 6.97 -6.99
C SER A 116 7.14 6.50 -8.27
N ILE A 117 8.31 5.86 -8.17
CA ILE A 117 9.05 5.33 -9.32
C ILE A 117 8.20 4.29 -10.07
N PHE A 118 7.70 3.27 -9.37
CA PHE A 118 6.94 2.19 -10.02
C PHE A 118 5.60 2.69 -10.57
N LEU A 119 4.90 3.56 -9.85
CA LEU A 119 3.65 4.17 -10.34
C LEU A 119 3.89 5.07 -11.55
N THR A 120 4.95 5.87 -11.57
CA THR A 120 5.28 6.73 -12.72
C THR A 120 5.56 5.91 -13.97
N LEU A 121 6.29 4.79 -13.84
CA LEU A 121 6.49 3.86 -14.96
C LEU A 121 5.16 3.21 -15.38
N GLY A 122 4.29 2.88 -14.44
CA GLY A 122 2.93 2.39 -14.72
C GLY A 122 2.08 3.43 -15.46
N LEU A 123 2.13 4.69 -15.05
CA LEU A 123 1.44 5.79 -15.72
C LEU A 123 1.95 6.02 -17.14
N TYR A 124 3.27 5.88 -17.37
CA TYR A 124 3.83 5.89 -18.72
C TYR A 124 3.19 4.80 -19.59
N VAL A 125 3.06 3.59 -19.07
CA VAL A 125 2.41 2.49 -19.80
C VAL A 125 0.94 2.80 -20.07
N LEU A 126 0.18 3.24 -19.07
CA LEU A 126 -1.23 3.61 -19.23
C LEU A 126 -1.41 4.72 -20.27
N ARG A 127 -0.53 5.72 -20.29
CA ARG A 127 -0.54 6.79 -21.28
C ARG A 127 -0.33 6.27 -22.70
N ARG A 128 0.55 5.27 -22.86
CA ARG A 128 0.78 4.62 -24.16
C ARG A 128 -0.41 3.77 -24.62
N LEU A 129 -1.16 3.19 -23.70
CA LEU A 129 -2.31 2.34 -23.98
C LEU A 129 -3.60 3.16 -24.23
N TYR A 130 -3.87 4.15 -23.40
CA TYR A 130 -5.17 4.83 -23.34
C TYR A 130 -5.11 6.34 -23.53
N GLY A 131 -3.91 6.94 -23.61
CA GLY A 131 -3.70 8.37 -23.81
C GLY A 131 -3.72 9.20 -22.53
N ASN A 132 -3.50 10.52 -22.69
CA ASN A 132 -3.27 11.45 -21.59
C ASN A 132 -4.48 11.60 -20.66
N LEU A 133 -5.70 11.72 -21.22
CA LEU A 133 -6.91 11.93 -20.42
C LEU A 133 -7.17 10.77 -19.45
N PHE A 134 -7.14 9.54 -19.95
CA PHE A 134 -7.32 8.35 -19.14
C PHE A 134 -6.28 8.31 -18.01
N THR A 135 -5.02 8.58 -18.35
CA THR A 135 -3.92 8.54 -17.38
C THR A 135 -4.05 9.63 -16.31
N LEU A 136 -4.49 10.84 -16.70
CA LEU A 136 -4.74 11.92 -15.73
C LEU A 136 -5.85 11.56 -14.75
N ILE A 137 -6.97 11.01 -15.22
CA ILE A 137 -8.09 10.60 -14.35
C ILE A 137 -7.63 9.49 -13.41
N PHE A 138 -6.92 8.49 -13.94
CA PHE A 138 -6.36 7.41 -13.14
C PHE A 138 -5.42 7.93 -12.04
N PHE A 139 -4.53 8.86 -12.40
CA PHE A 139 -3.59 9.46 -11.46
C PHE A 139 -4.30 10.22 -10.35
N VAL A 140 -5.33 11.02 -10.69
CA VAL A 140 -6.10 11.78 -9.70
C VAL A 140 -6.82 10.85 -8.75
N PHE A 141 -7.54 9.85 -9.23
CA PHE A 141 -8.21 8.87 -8.37
C PHE A 141 -7.23 8.16 -7.44
N LEU A 142 -6.14 7.61 -7.99
CA LEU A 142 -5.21 6.82 -7.19
C LEU A 142 -4.42 7.68 -6.18
N THR A 143 -3.98 8.87 -6.59
CA THR A 143 -3.11 9.72 -5.76
C THR A 143 -3.83 10.31 -4.56
N PHE A 144 -5.11 10.67 -4.75
CA PHE A 144 -5.93 11.35 -3.75
C PHE A 144 -7.00 10.43 -3.13
N GLU A 145 -6.95 9.12 -3.34
CA GLU A 145 -7.78 8.19 -2.59
C GLU A 145 -7.28 8.10 -1.14
N PRO A 146 -8.09 8.47 -0.13
CA PRO A 146 -7.62 8.61 1.25
C PRO A 146 -6.98 7.34 1.81
N LEU A 147 -7.55 6.17 1.54
CA LEU A 147 -7.02 4.89 2.03
C LEU A 147 -5.63 4.60 1.45
N PHE A 148 -5.45 4.75 0.14
CA PHE A 148 -4.15 4.54 -0.50
C PHE A 148 -3.13 5.60 -0.08
N LEU A 149 -3.58 6.86 0.08
CA LEU A 149 -2.76 7.95 0.59
C LEU A 149 -2.24 7.64 1.99
N ALA A 150 -3.12 7.21 2.92
CA ALA A 150 -2.73 6.83 4.27
C ALA A 150 -1.63 5.77 4.28
N PHE A 151 -1.88 4.64 3.60
CA PHE A 151 -0.93 3.51 3.60
C PHE A 151 0.35 3.79 2.80
N SER A 152 0.35 4.71 1.85
CA SER A 152 1.56 5.14 1.14
C SER A 152 2.50 6.02 1.98
N ARG A 153 2.07 6.46 3.17
CA ARG A 153 2.80 7.33 4.10
C ARG A 153 3.26 6.62 5.38
N VAL A 154 2.99 5.34 5.53
CA VAL A 154 3.39 4.56 6.71
C VAL A 154 4.60 3.67 6.41
N LEU A 155 5.40 3.40 7.44
CA LEU A 155 6.48 2.41 7.36
C LEU A 155 5.88 1.01 7.42
N HIS A 156 5.42 0.51 6.28
CA HIS A 156 4.75 -0.78 6.16
C HIS A 156 4.81 -1.34 4.74
N THR A 157 4.49 -2.61 4.57
CA THR A 157 4.60 -3.34 3.29
C THR A 157 3.36 -3.22 2.39
N ASP A 158 2.20 -2.81 2.91
CA ASP A 158 0.92 -2.91 2.17
C ASP A 158 0.87 -2.05 0.90
N ALA A 159 1.30 -0.78 0.96
CA ALA A 159 1.37 0.06 -0.22
C ALA A 159 2.44 -0.40 -1.23
N LEU A 160 3.55 -0.98 -0.74
CA LEU A 160 4.58 -1.58 -1.60
C LEU A 160 3.99 -2.74 -2.40
N VAL A 161 3.35 -3.70 -1.74
CA VAL A 161 2.69 -4.83 -2.42
C VAL A 161 1.68 -4.34 -3.45
N THR A 162 0.83 -3.40 -3.07
CA THR A 162 -0.19 -2.80 -3.95
C THR A 162 0.42 -2.26 -5.24
N THR A 163 1.42 -1.41 -5.09
CA THR A 163 2.07 -0.73 -6.21
C THR A 163 2.86 -1.72 -7.08
N LEU A 164 3.59 -2.64 -6.45
CA LEU A 164 4.47 -3.57 -7.14
C LEU A 164 3.69 -4.65 -7.90
N LEU A 165 2.60 -5.19 -7.33
CA LEU A 165 1.71 -6.13 -8.02
C LEU A 165 1.07 -5.50 -9.26
N PHE A 166 0.52 -4.29 -9.10
CA PHE A 166 -0.08 -3.56 -10.22
C PHE A 166 0.95 -3.25 -11.30
N SER A 167 2.14 -2.75 -10.90
CA SER A 167 3.22 -2.43 -11.83
C SER A 167 3.71 -3.68 -12.57
N SER A 168 3.89 -4.81 -11.86
CA SER A 168 4.30 -6.07 -12.47
C SER A 168 3.32 -6.52 -13.55
N SER A 169 2.02 -6.53 -13.22
CA SER A 169 0.95 -6.90 -14.15
C SER A 169 0.90 -6.00 -15.38
N LEU A 170 1.00 -4.70 -15.15
CA LEU A 170 0.93 -3.71 -16.22
C LEU A 170 2.14 -3.75 -17.15
N PHE A 171 3.35 -3.92 -16.59
CA PHE A 171 4.60 -4.05 -17.35
C PHE A 171 4.61 -5.34 -18.17
N LEU A 172 4.15 -6.45 -17.59
CA LEU A 172 4.02 -7.72 -18.31
C LEU A 172 3.04 -7.59 -19.45
N TYR A 173 1.85 -7.07 -19.20
CA TYR A 173 0.83 -6.83 -20.22
C TYR A 173 1.40 -6.02 -21.39
N TYR A 174 2.00 -4.87 -21.10
CA TYR A 174 2.57 -3.99 -22.11
C TYR A 174 3.73 -4.62 -22.86
N GLY A 175 4.59 -5.37 -22.17
CA GLY A 175 5.73 -6.07 -22.76
C GLY A 175 5.35 -7.17 -23.75
N LEU A 176 4.15 -7.74 -23.60
CA LEU A 176 3.65 -8.83 -24.45
C LEU A 176 2.82 -8.36 -25.66
N LEU A 177 2.39 -7.08 -25.69
CA LEU A 177 1.55 -6.55 -26.79
C LEU A 177 2.24 -6.41 -28.15
N PRO A 178 3.51 -6.00 -28.26
CA PRO A 178 4.18 -5.81 -29.55
C PRO A 178 4.27 -7.11 -30.36
N LYS A 179 4.38 -6.99 -31.71
CA LYS A 179 4.69 -8.14 -32.58
C LYS A 179 5.96 -8.87 -32.14
N LYS A 180 6.92 -8.14 -31.57
CA LYS A 180 8.11 -8.68 -30.90
C LYS A 180 8.04 -8.34 -29.41
N ILE A 181 8.09 -9.35 -28.56
CA ILE A 181 8.04 -9.21 -27.09
C ILE A 181 9.16 -8.30 -26.62
N SER A 182 8.82 -7.33 -25.79
CA SER A 182 9.78 -6.41 -25.20
C SER A 182 10.39 -7.00 -23.92
N LYS A 183 11.58 -7.61 -24.06
CA LYS A 183 12.29 -8.20 -22.91
C LYS A 183 12.50 -7.21 -21.75
N ARG A 184 12.71 -5.92 -22.06
CA ARG A 184 12.90 -4.89 -21.02
C ARG A 184 11.70 -4.78 -20.09
N TRP A 185 10.49 -4.76 -20.65
CA TRP A 185 9.26 -4.68 -19.86
C TRP A 185 8.96 -5.98 -19.12
N VAL A 186 9.32 -7.13 -19.70
CA VAL A 186 9.22 -8.42 -19.01
C VAL A 186 10.17 -8.47 -17.81
N VAL A 187 11.41 -8.02 -17.95
CA VAL A 187 12.39 -7.94 -16.83
C VAL A 187 11.94 -6.96 -15.76
N LEU A 188 11.43 -5.79 -16.13
CA LEU A 188 10.86 -4.84 -15.16
C LEU A 188 9.64 -5.41 -14.41
N SER A 189 8.80 -6.18 -15.12
CA SER A 189 7.72 -6.93 -14.49
C SER A 189 8.23 -7.97 -13.50
N SER A 190 9.27 -8.74 -13.88
CA SER A 190 9.89 -9.74 -13.00
C SER A 190 10.50 -9.11 -11.75
N LEU A 191 11.16 -7.95 -11.89
CA LEU A 191 11.68 -7.20 -10.75
C LEU A 191 10.55 -6.73 -9.81
N ALA A 192 9.49 -6.14 -10.38
CA ALA A 192 8.34 -5.69 -9.58
C ALA A 192 7.64 -6.87 -8.88
N ALA A 193 7.51 -8.03 -9.55
CA ALA A 193 6.96 -9.25 -8.97
C ALA A 193 7.83 -9.75 -7.80
N ALA A 194 9.14 -9.81 -7.99
CA ALA A 194 10.08 -10.23 -6.95
C ALA A 194 10.01 -9.33 -5.72
N LEU A 195 10.04 -8.01 -5.92
CA LEU A 195 9.92 -7.03 -4.83
C LEU A 195 8.55 -7.13 -4.12
N ALA A 196 7.46 -7.44 -4.85
CA ALA A 196 6.16 -7.69 -4.24
C ALA A 196 6.18 -8.94 -3.35
N VAL A 197 6.72 -10.06 -3.84
CA VAL A 197 6.85 -11.33 -3.10
C VAL A 197 7.72 -11.14 -1.86
N LEU A 198 8.83 -10.43 -1.99
CA LEU A 198 9.72 -10.07 -0.91
C LEU A 198 9.12 -9.03 0.07
N SER A 199 8.02 -8.38 -0.29
CA SER A 199 7.30 -7.47 0.62
C SER A 199 6.30 -8.23 1.50
N LYS A 200 5.46 -9.10 0.93
CA LYS A 200 4.39 -9.77 1.69
C LYS A 200 3.85 -10.99 0.93
N SER A 201 3.52 -12.05 1.66
CA SER A 201 3.11 -13.36 1.13
C SER A 201 1.84 -13.35 0.28
N ASN A 202 0.88 -12.45 0.55
CA ASN A 202 -0.34 -12.34 -0.26
C ASN A 202 -0.07 -11.93 -1.73
N SER A 203 1.13 -11.49 -2.04
CA SER A 203 1.57 -11.21 -3.41
C SER A 203 1.92 -12.46 -4.24
N LEU A 204 1.98 -13.65 -3.65
CA LEU A 204 2.21 -14.90 -4.38
C LEU A 204 1.19 -15.15 -5.49
N LEU A 205 0.01 -14.51 -5.40
CA LEU A 205 -0.98 -14.50 -6.48
C LEU A 205 -0.37 -14.00 -7.82
N VAL A 206 0.73 -13.26 -7.79
CA VAL A 206 1.40 -12.78 -9.01
C VAL A 206 1.79 -13.92 -9.95
N PHE A 207 2.16 -15.09 -9.43
CA PHE A 207 2.57 -16.23 -10.25
C PHE A 207 1.41 -16.81 -11.08
N PRO A 208 0.31 -17.30 -10.51
CA PRO A 208 -0.81 -17.79 -11.29
C PRO A 208 -1.47 -16.69 -12.12
N PHE A 209 -1.53 -15.45 -11.59
CA PHE A 209 -2.09 -14.33 -12.34
C PHE A 209 -1.28 -13.96 -13.58
N SER A 210 0.05 -14.00 -13.53
CA SER A 210 0.90 -13.76 -14.70
C SER A 210 0.73 -14.85 -15.77
N GLY A 211 0.50 -16.09 -15.36
CA GLY A 211 0.13 -17.18 -16.28
C GLY A 211 -1.22 -16.89 -16.97
N LEU A 212 -2.24 -16.53 -16.22
CA LEU A 212 -3.55 -16.13 -16.76
C LEU A 212 -3.43 -14.91 -17.69
N LEU A 213 -2.64 -13.90 -17.32
CA LEU A 213 -2.38 -12.73 -18.14
C LEU A 213 -1.79 -13.12 -19.50
N MET A 214 -0.78 -14.01 -19.52
CA MET A 214 -0.20 -14.51 -20.77
C MET A 214 -1.22 -15.30 -21.60
N MET A 215 -2.07 -16.10 -20.95
CA MET A 215 -3.16 -16.81 -21.64
C MET A 215 -4.10 -15.81 -22.33
N VAL A 216 -4.59 -14.81 -21.62
CA VAL A 216 -5.50 -13.77 -22.16
C VAL A 216 -4.84 -12.99 -23.31
N VAL A 217 -3.54 -12.71 -23.21
CA VAL A 217 -2.83 -11.95 -24.28
C VAL A 217 -2.62 -12.81 -25.52
N PHE A 218 -2.16 -14.07 -25.39
CA PHE A 218 -1.74 -14.91 -26.50
C PHE A 218 -2.84 -15.81 -27.09
N LEU A 219 -3.84 -16.19 -26.29
CA LEU A 219 -4.98 -16.95 -26.80
C LEU A 219 -5.89 -16.00 -27.62
N GLY A 220 -5.75 -16.11 -28.93
CA GLY A 220 -6.62 -15.42 -29.91
C GLY A 220 -7.82 -16.29 -30.31
N LYS A 221 -8.27 -16.16 -31.57
CA LYS A 221 -9.34 -17.01 -32.12
C LYS A 221 -8.93 -18.48 -32.12
N PHE A 222 -9.81 -19.34 -31.63
CA PHE A 222 -9.60 -20.79 -31.52
C PHE A 222 -9.42 -21.44 -32.91
N ASN A 223 -8.17 -21.72 -33.27
CA ASN A 223 -7.80 -22.60 -34.39
C ASN A 223 -6.74 -23.58 -33.87
N LYS A 224 -6.88 -24.89 -34.11
CA LYS A 224 -5.98 -25.93 -33.58
C LYS A 224 -4.51 -25.64 -33.86
N LYS A 225 -4.15 -25.20 -35.09
CA LYS A 225 -2.76 -24.87 -35.44
C LYS A 225 -2.20 -23.67 -34.70
N THR A 226 -3.01 -22.60 -34.53
CA THR A 226 -2.61 -21.38 -33.80
C THR A 226 -2.58 -21.62 -32.29
N LEU A 227 -3.37 -22.57 -31.76
CA LEU A 227 -3.43 -22.92 -30.35
C LEU A 227 -2.07 -23.49 -29.86
N ILE A 228 -1.50 -24.47 -30.56
CA ILE A 228 -0.20 -25.08 -30.18
C ILE A 228 0.91 -24.02 -30.15
N ILE A 229 0.97 -23.15 -31.18
CA ILE A 229 1.95 -22.08 -31.25
C ILE A 229 1.75 -21.08 -30.08
N SER A 230 0.50 -20.79 -29.72
CA SER A 230 0.18 -19.89 -28.61
C SER A 230 0.58 -20.51 -27.27
N PHE A 231 0.31 -21.80 -27.05
CA PHE A 231 0.75 -22.50 -25.83
C PHE A 231 2.27 -22.52 -25.68
N LYS A 232 3.01 -22.83 -26.77
CA LYS A 232 4.48 -22.77 -26.76
C LYS A 232 4.97 -21.36 -26.38
N LYS A 233 4.36 -20.30 -26.93
CA LYS A 233 4.69 -18.91 -26.58
C LYS A 233 4.39 -18.61 -25.10
N ILE A 234 3.24 -19.06 -24.58
CA ILE A 234 2.88 -18.88 -23.18
C ILE A 234 3.92 -19.52 -22.28
N ILE A 235 4.23 -20.82 -22.51
CA ILE A 235 5.17 -21.56 -21.67
C ILE A 235 6.56 -20.92 -21.69
N VAL A 236 7.10 -20.62 -22.87
CA VAL A 236 8.46 -20.05 -23.00
C VAL A 236 8.55 -18.68 -22.33
N ASN A 237 7.55 -17.80 -22.51
CA ASN A 237 7.58 -16.48 -21.90
C ASN A 237 7.29 -16.52 -20.41
N TYR A 238 6.43 -17.44 -19.96
CA TYR A 238 6.19 -17.64 -18.54
C TYR A 238 7.43 -18.16 -17.82
N LEU A 239 8.09 -19.17 -18.36
CA LEU A 239 9.34 -19.68 -17.81
C LEU A 239 10.44 -18.60 -17.79
N PHE A 240 10.58 -17.84 -18.86
CA PHE A 240 11.53 -16.72 -18.90
C PHE A 240 11.23 -15.70 -17.81
N TRP A 241 9.98 -15.24 -17.67
CA TRP A 241 9.55 -14.29 -16.64
C TRP A 241 9.73 -14.89 -15.23
N PHE A 242 9.34 -16.15 -15.04
CA PHE A 242 9.40 -16.87 -13.77
C PHE A 242 10.84 -17.04 -13.28
N VAL A 243 11.74 -17.52 -14.14
CA VAL A 243 13.15 -17.70 -13.78
C VAL A 243 13.80 -16.37 -13.42
N ILE A 244 13.54 -15.30 -14.17
CA ILE A 244 14.07 -13.97 -13.83
C ILE A 244 13.49 -13.48 -12.49
N THR A 245 12.19 -13.72 -12.22
CA THR A 245 11.56 -13.35 -10.94
C THR A 245 12.24 -14.10 -9.78
N LEU A 246 12.44 -15.41 -9.91
CA LEU A 246 13.15 -16.20 -8.90
C LEU A 246 14.60 -15.76 -8.72
N SER A 247 15.28 -15.39 -9.81
CA SER A 247 16.65 -14.87 -9.75
C SER A 247 16.69 -13.56 -8.93
N PHE A 248 15.75 -12.64 -9.13
CA PHE A 248 15.68 -11.45 -8.31
C PHE A 248 15.33 -11.73 -6.84
N ILE A 249 14.42 -12.68 -6.57
CA ILE A 249 14.12 -13.12 -5.19
C ILE A 249 15.39 -13.64 -4.53
N PHE A 250 16.11 -14.54 -5.19
CA PHE A 250 17.36 -15.11 -4.69
C PHE A 250 18.41 -14.04 -4.43
N LEU A 251 18.64 -13.13 -5.40
CA LEU A 251 19.64 -12.07 -5.29
C LEU A 251 19.34 -11.09 -4.14
N LEU A 252 18.07 -10.77 -3.92
CA LEU A 252 17.67 -9.76 -2.94
C LEU A 252 17.43 -10.30 -1.53
N TRP A 253 17.42 -11.63 -1.35
CA TRP A 253 17.24 -12.24 -0.03
C TRP A 253 18.46 -13.07 0.36
N PRO A 254 19.46 -12.47 1.04
CA PRO A 254 20.74 -13.14 1.31
C PRO A 254 20.63 -14.44 2.14
N ALA A 255 19.60 -14.60 2.97
CA ALA A 255 19.36 -15.85 3.68
C ALA A 255 19.21 -17.05 2.72
N LEU A 256 18.66 -16.85 1.52
CA LEU A 256 18.56 -17.91 0.50
C LEU A 256 19.91 -18.38 -0.04
N TRP A 257 20.97 -17.59 0.12
CA TRP A 257 22.31 -17.97 -0.38
C TRP A 257 22.95 -19.04 0.49
N VAL A 258 22.63 -19.06 1.79
CA VAL A 258 23.32 -19.90 2.79
C VAL A 258 22.38 -20.88 3.49
N SER A 259 21.09 -20.57 3.63
CA SER A 259 20.10 -21.42 4.30
C SER A 259 18.75 -21.45 3.54
N PRO A 260 18.72 -21.85 2.26
CA PRO A 260 17.51 -21.75 1.43
C PRO A 260 16.34 -22.59 1.97
N VAL A 261 16.60 -23.81 2.43
CA VAL A 261 15.56 -24.72 2.94
C VAL A 261 14.87 -24.11 4.17
N GLN A 262 15.65 -23.69 5.17
CA GLN A 262 15.09 -23.09 6.38
C GLN A 262 14.30 -21.82 6.05
N THR A 263 14.87 -20.94 5.22
CA THR A 263 14.22 -19.67 4.81
C THR A 263 12.86 -19.91 4.13
N ILE A 264 12.77 -20.91 3.23
CA ILE A 264 11.52 -21.26 2.56
C ILE A 264 10.53 -21.90 3.54
N THR A 265 11.00 -22.74 4.47
CA THR A 265 10.16 -23.38 5.48
C THR A 265 9.55 -22.33 6.43
N ASP A 266 10.34 -21.37 6.92
CA ASP A 266 9.85 -20.29 7.76
C ASP A 266 8.84 -19.40 7.03
N TYR A 267 9.11 -19.11 5.76
CA TYR A 267 8.18 -18.36 4.91
C TYR A 267 6.85 -19.10 4.74
N TRP A 268 6.92 -20.42 4.49
CA TRP A 268 5.71 -21.24 4.35
C TRP A 268 4.92 -21.32 5.66
N TYR A 269 5.61 -21.50 6.80
CA TYR A 269 4.96 -21.44 8.13
C TYR A 269 4.26 -20.10 8.37
N GLY A 270 4.89 -18.99 7.96
CA GLY A 270 4.26 -17.66 8.05
C GLY A 270 2.98 -17.51 7.23
N ILE A 271 2.85 -18.26 6.12
CA ILE A 271 1.63 -18.27 5.31
C ILE A 271 0.55 -19.12 5.96
N THR A 272 0.87 -20.36 6.30
CA THR A 272 -0.10 -21.36 6.78
C THR A 272 -0.48 -21.15 8.24
N GLY A 273 0.47 -21.11 9.16
CA GLY A 273 0.21 -20.98 10.58
C GLY A 273 -0.31 -19.60 10.96
N VAL A 274 0.47 -18.54 10.64
CA VAL A 274 0.13 -17.19 11.11
C VAL A 274 -0.86 -16.46 10.18
N GLY A 275 -0.76 -16.70 8.88
CA GLY A 275 -1.58 -15.98 7.89
C GLY A 275 -3.00 -16.52 7.75
N ILE A 276 -3.18 -17.83 7.88
CA ILE A 276 -4.46 -18.52 7.62
C ILE A 276 -5.16 -18.91 8.93
N GLU A 277 -4.45 -19.53 9.87
CA GLU A 277 -5.04 -20.15 11.06
C GLU A 277 -5.36 -19.15 12.17
N GLU A 278 -4.51 -18.13 12.39
CA GLU A 278 -4.75 -17.12 13.40
C GLU A 278 -5.86 -16.15 12.97
N GLY A 279 -7.01 -16.23 13.61
CA GLY A 279 -8.05 -15.19 13.54
C GLY A 279 -7.55 -13.86 14.11
N HIS A 280 -8.33 -12.83 13.96
CA HIS A 280 -8.03 -11.52 14.52
C HIS A 280 -9.30 -10.92 15.12
N PHE A 281 -9.17 -10.41 16.34
CA PHE A 281 -10.30 -9.79 17.02
C PHE A 281 -10.78 -8.54 16.27
N HIS A 282 -12.07 -8.50 15.98
CA HIS A 282 -12.76 -7.40 15.32
C HIS A 282 -13.98 -6.97 16.11
N LYS A 283 -14.27 -5.69 16.06
CA LYS A 283 -15.61 -5.17 16.34
C LYS A 283 -16.23 -4.81 14.99
N TRP A 284 -17.08 -5.73 14.50
CA TRP A 284 -17.70 -5.64 13.19
C TRP A 284 -19.22 -5.51 13.31
N MET A 285 -19.78 -4.40 12.78
CA MET A 285 -21.19 -4.07 12.88
C MET A 285 -21.74 -4.15 14.33
N GLY A 286 -20.92 -3.67 15.28
CA GLY A 286 -21.29 -3.68 16.71
C GLY A 286 -21.07 -5.01 17.43
N ILE A 287 -20.70 -6.09 16.73
CA ILE A 287 -20.49 -7.43 17.28
C ILE A 287 -18.98 -7.73 17.35
N GLU A 288 -18.55 -8.30 18.45
CA GLU A 288 -17.19 -8.80 18.60
C GLU A 288 -17.05 -10.18 17.95
N THR A 289 -16.08 -10.32 17.06
CA THR A 289 -15.86 -11.55 16.30
C THR A 289 -14.41 -11.73 15.90
N ASN A 290 -13.96 -12.98 15.76
CA ASN A 290 -12.66 -13.30 15.20
C ASN A 290 -12.69 -13.50 13.67
N ASP A 291 -13.89 -13.62 13.08
CA ASP A 291 -14.09 -13.67 11.62
C ASP A 291 -15.34 -12.88 11.22
N PRO A 292 -15.21 -11.72 10.58
CA PRO A 292 -16.34 -10.91 10.12
C PRO A 292 -17.06 -11.46 8.87
N GLY A 293 -16.67 -12.64 8.38
CA GLY A 293 -17.33 -13.36 7.29
C GLY A 293 -16.95 -12.91 5.88
N LEU A 294 -17.59 -13.53 4.88
CA LEU A 294 -17.24 -13.36 3.46
C LEU A 294 -17.54 -11.94 2.92
N LEU A 295 -18.52 -11.25 3.48
CA LEU A 295 -18.94 -9.93 3.01
C LEU A 295 -18.06 -8.79 3.54
N PHE A 296 -17.07 -9.09 4.38
CA PHE A 296 -16.16 -8.08 4.94
C PHE A 296 -15.55 -7.20 3.85
N TYR A 297 -14.87 -7.77 2.87
CA TYR A 297 -14.19 -6.97 1.84
C TYR A 297 -15.17 -6.27 0.87
N PRO A 298 -16.22 -6.89 0.35
CA PRO A 298 -17.25 -6.16 -0.41
C PRO A 298 -17.79 -4.95 0.32
N ILE A 299 -18.09 -5.07 1.61
CA ILE A 299 -18.60 -3.96 2.44
C ILE A 299 -17.49 -2.92 2.68
N THR A 300 -16.24 -3.36 2.88
CA THR A 300 -15.10 -2.47 3.08
C THR A 300 -14.89 -1.49 1.92
N TYR A 301 -15.22 -1.85 0.66
CA TYR A 301 -15.20 -0.90 -0.46
C TYR A 301 -16.12 0.30 -0.22
N PHE A 302 -17.33 0.07 0.30
CA PHE A 302 -18.29 1.15 0.59
C PHE A 302 -17.90 1.96 1.83
N ILE A 303 -17.18 1.34 2.77
CA ILE A 303 -16.78 1.98 4.02
C ILE A 303 -15.53 2.85 3.83
N ARG A 304 -14.53 2.35 3.10
CA ARG A 304 -13.18 2.93 3.08
C ARG A 304 -12.83 3.71 1.84
N PHE A 305 -13.60 3.59 0.75
CA PHE A 305 -13.31 4.32 -0.49
C PHE A 305 -14.20 5.53 -0.66
N THR A 306 -13.70 6.52 -1.42
CA THR A 306 -14.49 7.71 -1.73
C THR A 306 -15.72 7.35 -2.56
N PRO A 307 -16.90 7.97 -2.32
CA PRO A 307 -18.11 7.71 -3.08
C PRO A 307 -17.91 7.89 -4.59
N THR A 308 -17.12 8.88 -4.98
CA THR A 308 -16.79 9.14 -6.39
C THR A 308 -16.08 7.96 -7.03
N LEU A 309 -15.11 7.35 -6.34
CA LEU A 309 -14.41 6.16 -6.82
C LEU A 309 -15.34 4.95 -6.86
N VAL A 310 -16.09 4.70 -5.79
CA VAL A 310 -17.01 3.56 -5.70
C VAL A 310 -18.03 3.59 -6.84
N ILE A 311 -18.78 4.70 -6.97
CA ILE A 311 -19.82 4.83 -8.00
C ILE A 311 -19.21 4.68 -9.39
N SER A 312 -18.14 5.43 -9.68
CA SER A 312 -17.54 5.39 -11.02
C SER A 312 -16.98 4.01 -11.36
N SER A 313 -16.43 3.29 -10.40
CA SER A 313 -15.86 1.95 -10.64
C SER A 313 -16.92 0.89 -10.86
N PHE A 314 -18.00 0.87 -10.06
CA PHE A 314 -19.12 -0.04 -10.31
C PHE A 314 -19.82 0.27 -11.64
N CYS A 315 -20.05 1.54 -11.97
CA CYS A 315 -20.55 1.94 -13.29
C CYS A 315 -19.59 1.51 -14.41
N GLY A 316 -18.28 1.58 -14.19
CA GLY A 316 -17.26 1.14 -15.13
C GLY A 316 -17.25 -0.36 -15.35
N ILE A 317 -17.40 -1.15 -14.30
CA ILE A 317 -17.54 -2.62 -14.36
C ILE A 317 -18.81 -2.98 -15.15
N PHE A 318 -19.95 -2.39 -14.81
CA PHE A 318 -21.20 -2.59 -15.52
C PHE A 318 -21.10 -2.25 -17.01
N LEU A 319 -20.54 -1.07 -17.32
CA LEU A 319 -20.35 -0.60 -18.69
C LEU A 319 -19.40 -1.51 -19.49
N PHE A 320 -18.34 -2.00 -18.84
CA PHE A 320 -17.40 -2.95 -19.46
C PHE A 320 -18.12 -4.28 -19.79
N ILE A 321 -18.85 -4.87 -18.83
CA ILE A 321 -19.60 -6.10 -19.03
C ILE A 321 -20.63 -5.93 -20.13
N TYR A 322 -21.43 -4.85 -20.10
CA TYR A 322 -22.40 -4.53 -21.14
C TYR A 322 -21.75 -4.41 -22.53
N GLY A 323 -20.59 -3.74 -22.59
CA GLY A 323 -19.81 -3.57 -23.83
C GLY A 323 -19.33 -4.91 -24.41
N VAL A 324 -18.89 -5.84 -23.55
CA VAL A 324 -18.49 -7.21 -23.95
C VAL A 324 -19.65 -7.94 -24.59
N PHE A 325 -20.84 -7.94 -23.94
CA PHE A 325 -22.01 -8.66 -24.47
C PHE A 325 -22.56 -8.03 -25.75
N LYS A 326 -22.67 -6.70 -25.80
CA LYS A 326 -23.27 -5.97 -26.93
C LYS A 326 -22.36 -5.89 -28.15
N TYR A 327 -21.09 -5.55 -27.94
CA TYR A 327 -20.18 -5.25 -29.05
C TYR A 327 -19.19 -6.38 -29.35
N ARG A 328 -19.18 -7.44 -28.55
CA ARG A 328 -18.24 -8.58 -28.67
C ARG A 328 -16.75 -8.14 -28.68
N LYS A 329 -16.45 -6.96 -28.12
CA LYS A 329 -15.09 -6.43 -28.01
C LYS A 329 -14.69 -6.41 -26.55
N VAL A 330 -13.54 -7.02 -26.26
CA VAL A 330 -13.02 -7.16 -24.90
C VAL A 330 -11.73 -6.35 -24.80
N ASP A 331 -11.72 -5.38 -23.90
CA ASP A 331 -10.47 -4.79 -23.44
C ASP A 331 -9.78 -5.79 -22.47
N LYS A 332 -8.65 -6.32 -22.92
CA LYS A 332 -7.96 -7.39 -22.20
C LYS A 332 -7.41 -6.93 -20.84
N LEU A 333 -6.99 -5.65 -20.72
CA LEU A 333 -6.49 -5.15 -19.46
C LEU A 333 -7.62 -4.98 -18.44
N LEU A 334 -8.78 -4.49 -18.84
CA LEU A 334 -9.96 -4.41 -17.97
C LEU A 334 -10.45 -5.81 -17.57
N LEU A 335 -10.46 -6.77 -18.52
CA LEU A 335 -10.80 -8.16 -18.20
C LEU A 335 -9.86 -8.74 -17.14
N LEU A 336 -8.55 -8.57 -17.31
CA LEU A 336 -7.55 -9.00 -16.35
C LEU A 336 -7.69 -8.29 -15.00
N SER A 337 -8.04 -7.01 -15.01
CA SER A 337 -8.31 -6.25 -13.79
C SER A 337 -9.50 -6.81 -13.02
N LEU A 338 -10.57 -7.20 -13.72
CA LEU A 338 -11.73 -7.85 -13.10
C LEU A 338 -11.37 -9.20 -12.48
N PHE A 339 -10.61 -10.02 -13.21
CA PHE A 339 -10.12 -11.30 -12.69
C PHE A 339 -9.20 -11.11 -11.48
N PHE A 340 -8.30 -10.12 -11.51
CA PHE A 340 -7.43 -9.85 -10.36
C PHE A 340 -8.24 -9.49 -9.12
N VAL A 341 -9.16 -8.52 -9.24
CA VAL A 341 -10.00 -8.09 -8.11
C VAL A 341 -10.78 -9.29 -7.56
N PHE A 342 -11.43 -10.06 -8.43
CA PHE A 342 -12.23 -11.22 -8.00
C PHE A 342 -11.38 -12.29 -7.31
N THR A 343 -10.28 -12.73 -7.93
CA THR A 343 -9.43 -13.81 -7.39
C THR A 343 -8.71 -13.37 -6.10
N TYR A 344 -8.29 -12.11 -6.04
CA TYR A 344 -7.65 -11.57 -4.85
C TYR A 344 -8.63 -11.48 -3.67
N LEU A 345 -9.83 -10.96 -3.92
CA LEU A 345 -10.86 -10.89 -2.88
C LEU A 345 -11.30 -12.27 -2.42
N LEU A 346 -11.45 -13.22 -3.34
CA LEU A 346 -11.78 -14.61 -2.99
C LEU A 346 -10.69 -15.21 -2.09
N MET A 347 -9.42 -15.05 -2.47
CA MET A 347 -8.28 -15.52 -1.68
C MET A 347 -8.27 -14.90 -0.28
N MET A 348 -8.47 -13.59 -0.16
CA MET A 348 -8.44 -12.92 1.13
C MET A 348 -9.68 -13.19 1.99
N SER A 349 -10.86 -13.45 1.35
CA SER A 349 -12.10 -13.78 2.06
C SER A 349 -12.11 -15.20 2.61
N SER A 350 -11.28 -16.11 2.07
CA SER A 350 -11.20 -17.50 2.53
C SER A 350 -10.44 -17.68 3.86
N THR A 351 -9.77 -16.63 4.37
CA THR A 351 -9.06 -16.66 5.65
C THR A 351 -9.90 -16.00 6.74
N SER A 352 -9.75 -16.42 8.01
CA SER A 352 -10.39 -15.77 9.16
C SER A 352 -9.77 -14.42 9.50
N LYS A 353 -8.47 -14.25 9.25
CA LYS A 353 -7.74 -13.00 9.50
C LYS A 353 -8.04 -11.95 8.43
N LYS A 354 -8.98 -11.07 8.70
CA LYS A 354 -9.41 -10.00 7.79
C LYS A 354 -9.04 -8.63 8.35
N LEU A 355 -8.51 -7.75 7.49
CA LEU A 355 -8.18 -6.37 7.82
C LEU A 355 -8.55 -5.47 6.63
N ASP A 356 -9.07 -4.27 6.90
CA ASP A 356 -9.46 -3.32 5.85
C ASP A 356 -8.32 -3.04 4.86
N ARG A 357 -7.10 -2.92 5.34
CA ARG A 357 -5.90 -2.69 4.50
C ARG A 357 -5.57 -3.82 3.53
N TYR A 358 -6.10 -5.00 3.73
CA TYR A 358 -5.83 -6.12 2.82
C TYR A 358 -6.51 -5.99 1.46
N ILE A 359 -7.46 -5.05 1.29
CA ILE A 359 -8.01 -4.74 -0.05
C ILE A 359 -7.11 -3.83 -0.89
N LEU A 360 -6.07 -3.21 -0.30
CA LEU A 360 -5.21 -2.25 -0.99
C LEU A 360 -4.71 -2.72 -2.35
N PRO A 361 -4.23 -3.97 -2.53
CA PRO A 361 -3.76 -4.45 -3.84
C PRO A 361 -4.80 -4.40 -4.95
N THR A 362 -6.08 -4.35 -4.61
CA THR A 362 -7.16 -4.24 -5.61
C THR A 362 -7.44 -2.81 -6.05
N ILE A 363 -6.99 -1.80 -5.27
CA ILE A 363 -7.30 -0.38 -5.53
C ILE A 363 -6.92 0.07 -6.94
N PRO A 364 -5.69 -0.14 -7.45
CA PRO A 364 -5.32 0.35 -8.77
C PRO A 364 -6.18 -0.27 -9.88
N TYR A 365 -6.58 -1.54 -9.74
CA TYR A 365 -7.44 -2.22 -10.70
C TYR A 365 -8.90 -1.71 -10.63
N PHE A 366 -9.36 -1.38 -9.43
CA PHE A 366 -10.67 -0.78 -9.22
C PHE A 366 -10.72 0.64 -9.78
N VAL A 367 -9.66 1.42 -9.59
CA VAL A 367 -9.48 2.75 -10.19
C VAL A 367 -9.48 2.70 -11.72
N LEU A 368 -8.96 1.65 -12.37
CA LEU A 368 -9.04 1.49 -13.82
C LEU A 368 -10.49 1.49 -14.32
N PHE A 369 -11.42 0.85 -13.62
CA PHE A 369 -12.83 0.84 -13.99
C PHE A 369 -13.49 2.22 -13.82
N GLY A 370 -13.21 2.92 -12.70
CA GLY A 370 -13.69 4.28 -12.50
C GLY A 370 -13.18 5.23 -13.58
N THR A 371 -11.90 5.11 -13.91
CA THR A 371 -11.26 5.86 -15.00
C THR A 371 -11.89 5.53 -16.36
N TYR A 372 -12.16 4.26 -16.64
CA TYR A 372 -12.81 3.81 -17.85
C TYR A 372 -14.21 4.44 -18.00
N TYR A 373 -15.03 4.38 -16.95
CA TYR A 373 -16.35 4.99 -16.93
C TYR A 373 -16.31 6.49 -17.26
N ILE A 374 -15.50 7.25 -16.52
CA ILE A 374 -15.37 8.70 -16.74
C ILE A 374 -14.87 9.00 -18.15
N SER A 375 -13.90 8.22 -18.64
CA SER A 375 -13.36 8.39 -20.00
C SER A 375 -14.41 8.13 -21.10
N VAL A 376 -15.27 7.13 -20.91
CA VAL A 376 -16.39 6.84 -21.84
C VAL A 376 -17.45 7.91 -21.74
N PHE A 377 -17.84 8.31 -20.53
CA PHE A 377 -18.80 9.39 -20.29
C PHE A 377 -18.40 10.68 -21.01
N LEU A 378 -17.14 11.09 -20.87
CA LEU A 378 -16.62 12.28 -21.57
C LEU A 378 -16.63 12.14 -23.09
N ARG A 379 -16.45 10.94 -23.65
CA ARG A 379 -16.56 10.70 -25.10
C ARG A 379 -18.00 10.75 -25.59
N VAL A 380 -18.96 10.30 -24.79
CA VAL A 380 -20.39 10.34 -25.13
C VAL A 380 -20.91 11.76 -25.16
N ILE A 381 -20.44 12.62 -24.28
CA ILE A 381 -20.74 14.06 -24.35
C ILE A 381 -19.98 14.65 -25.52
N LYS A 382 -20.56 14.57 -26.74
CA LYS A 382 -19.96 15.02 -28.03
C LYS A 382 -19.45 16.45 -28.04
N LYS A 383 -19.74 17.26 -27.05
CA LYS A 383 -19.29 18.64 -26.88
C LYS A 383 -18.06 18.78 -26.02
N TYR A 384 -17.43 17.65 -25.55
CA TYR A 384 -16.29 17.83 -24.70
C TYR A 384 -15.13 18.42 -25.50
N ASN A 385 -14.76 19.57 -25.09
CA ASN A 385 -13.55 20.26 -25.47
C ASN A 385 -12.57 20.18 -24.28
N LEU A 386 -11.37 20.68 -24.46
CA LEU A 386 -10.35 20.69 -23.40
C LEU A 386 -10.86 21.31 -22.07
N PRO A 387 -11.60 22.45 -22.05
CA PRO A 387 -12.22 22.98 -20.83
C PRO A 387 -13.12 21.98 -20.08
N THR A 388 -13.97 21.24 -20.77
CA THR A 388 -14.85 20.22 -20.12
C THR A 388 -14.04 19.11 -19.46
N VAL A 389 -12.97 18.66 -20.09
CA VAL A 389 -12.06 17.66 -19.53
C VAL A 389 -11.39 18.18 -18.25
N PHE A 390 -10.87 19.41 -18.29
CA PHE A 390 -10.28 20.05 -17.11
C PHE A 390 -11.31 20.27 -16.01
N PHE A 391 -12.55 20.66 -16.35
CA PHE A 391 -13.62 20.84 -15.39
C PHE A 391 -13.93 19.53 -14.64
N VAL A 392 -14.13 18.41 -15.36
CA VAL A 392 -14.41 17.10 -14.72
C VAL A 392 -13.23 16.61 -13.91
N ALA A 393 -12.01 16.71 -14.43
CA ALA A 393 -10.81 16.34 -13.69
C ALA A 393 -10.64 17.21 -12.43
N SER A 394 -10.92 18.51 -12.52
CA SER A 394 -10.90 19.43 -11.38
C SER A 394 -11.97 19.09 -10.35
N LEU A 395 -13.18 18.71 -10.78
CA LEU A 395 -14.26 18.32 -9.88
C LEU A 395 -13.87 17.06 -9.07
N ILE A 396 -13.34 16.03 -9.75
CA ILE A 396 -12.86 14.80 -9.12
C ILE A 396 -11.69 15.12 -8.16
N PHE A 397 -10.73 15.92 -8.63
CA PHE A 397 -9.60 16.36 -7.81
C PHE A 397 -10.07 17.10 -6.57
N THR A 398 -10.93 18.13 -6.74
CA THR A 398 -11.41 18.96 -5.62
C THR A 398 -12.20 18.14 -4.63
N SER A 399 -13.06 17.22 -5.08
CA SER A 399 -13.83 16.35 -4.17
C SER A 399 -12.91 15.47 -3.32
N ASN A 400 -11.97 14.78 -3.94
CA ASN A 400 -11.03 13.90 -3.22
C ASN A 400 -10.03 14.71 -2.38
N PHE A 401 -9.56 15.85 -2.89
CA PHE A 401 -8.66 16.75 -2.16
C PHE A 401 -9.32 17.29 -0.88
N MET A 402 -10.58 17.72 -0.95
CA MET A 402 -11.30 18.21 0.24
C MET A 402 -11.47 17.13 1.29
N LEU A 403 -11.72 15.88 0.89
CA LEU A 403 -11.80 14.76 1.81
C LEU A 403 -10.45 14.48 2.49
N THR A 404 -9.35 14.48 1.72
CA THR A 404 -8.01 14.30 2.28
C THR A 404 -7.56 15.49 3.12
N TYR A 405 -7.92 16.72 2.74
CA TYR A 405 -7.63 17.92 3.53
C TYR A 405 -8.29 17.87 4.90
N LYS A 406 -9.56 17.47 4.97
CA LYS A 406 -10.30 17.32 6.23
C LYS A 406 -9.71 16.25 7.16
N THR A 407 -9.09 15.24 6.61
CA THR A 407 -8.49 14.13 7.39
C THR A 407 -6.98 14.29 7.61
N PHE A 408 -6.37 15.36 7.10
CA PHE A 408 -4.95 15.64 7.29
C PHE A 408 -4.62 15.93 8.76
N PRO A 409 -3.53 15.41 9.32
CA PRO A 409 -2.59 14.43 8.77
C PRO A 409 -3.04 12.96 8.94
N ASN A 410 -4.18 12.75 9.60
CA ASN A 410 -4.66 11.45 10.06
C ASN A 410 -5.56 10.77 9.01
N TYR A 411 -5.04 10.52 7.81
CA TYR A 411 -5.83 9.95 6.69
C TYR A 411 -6.47 8.59 6.99
N LEU A 412 -5.97 7.84 7.97
CA LEU A 412 -6.59 6.60 8.44
C LEU A 412 -7.96 6.81 9.08
N SER A 413 -8.24 8.04 9.55
CA SER A 413 -9.56 8.41 10.10
C SER A 413 -10.66 8.55 9.04
N TYR A 414 -10.30 8.47 7.75
CA TYR A 414 -11.26 8.58 6.67
C TYR A 414 -12.20 7.37 6.63
N TYR A 415 -13.48 7.66 6.66
CA TYR A 415 -14.56 6.75 6.31
C TYR A 415 -15.50 7.43 5.31
N SER A 416 -16.11 6.62 4.46
CA SER A 416 -16.98 7.08 3.39
C SER A 416 -18.23 7.80 3.90
N SER A 417 -18.66 8.84 3.18
CA SER A 417 -19.92 9.52 3.49
C SER A 417 -21.16 8.63 3.23
N PHE A 418 -21.05 7.51 2.54
CA PHE A 418 -22.13 6.53 2.41
C PHE A 418 -22.62 5.98 3.74
N ILE A 419 -21.74 5.95 4.74
CA ILE A 419 -22.02 5.41 6.07
C ILE A 419 -22.01 6.48 7.16
N GLY A 420 -22.12 7.78 6.78
CA GLY A 420 -22.06 8.89 7.74
C GLY A 420 -20.65 9.29 8.18
N GLY A 421 -19.63 8.94 7.39
CA GLY A 421 -18.24 9.30 7.67
C GLY A 421 -17.66 8.55 8.87
N TYR A 422 -16.82 9.24 9.67
CA TYR A 422 -16.10 8.64 10.80
C TYR A 422 -17.03 8.01 11.84
N GLU A 423 -18.13 8.67 12.20
CA GLU A 423 -19.05 8.19 13.22
C GLU A 423 -19.74 6.86 12.84
N GLY A 424 -20.21 6.75 11.59
CA GLY A 424 -20.75 5.49 11.09
C GLY A 424 -19.66 4.43 10.89
N GLY A 425 -18.49 4.85 10.44
CA GLY A 425 -17.35 3.94 10.19
C GLY A 425 -16.86 3.24 11.44
N LYS A 426 -16.71 3.97 12.54
CA LYS A 426 -16.28 3.38 13.83
C LYS A 426 -17.27 2.37 14.41
N PHE A 427 -18.56 2.46 14.04
CA PHE A 427 -19.57 1.48 14.44
C PHE A 427 -19.46 0.20 13.61
N ILE A 428 -19.19 0.35 12.30
CA ILE A 428 -19.14 -0.80 11.37
C ILE A 428 -17.82 -1.54 11.49
N ASP A 429 -16.69 -0.81 11.45
CA ASP A 429 -15.34 -1.38 11.53
C ASP A 429 -14.42 -0.44 12.29
N LYS A 430 -14.03 -0.84 13.50
CA LYS A 430 -13.08 -0.08 14.29
C LYS A 430 -11.68 -0.34 13.74
N SER A 431 -11.11 0.63 13.04
CA SER A 431 -9.74 0.53 12.54
C SER A 431 -8.79 0.05 13.64
N GLN A 432 -7.94 -0.92 13.30
CA GLN A 432 -7.02 -1.51 14.25
C GLN A 432 -5.82 -0.61 14.55
N TRP A 433 -5.46 0.26 13.62
CA TRP A 433 -4.40 1.23 13.85
C TRP A 433 -4.99 2.51 14.40
N PRO A 434 -4.57 2.93 15.60
CA PRO A 434 -4.95 4.20 16.15
C PRO A 434 -4.32 5.34 15.33
N PHE A 435 -4.92 6.52 15.42
CA PHE A 435 -4.44 7.76 14.80
C PHE A 435 -4.57 8.90 15.80
N GLY A 436 -4.01 10.08 15.49
CA GLY A 436 -3.99 11.23 16.40
C GLY A 436 -2.87 11.17 17.44
N HIS A 437 -1.89 10.26 17.28
CA HIS A 437 -0.77 10.14 18.21
C HIS A 437 0.03 11.44 18.33
N ARG A 438 0.23 12.13 17.19
CA ARG A 438 0.95 13.41 17.17
C ARG A 438 0.26 14.46 18.01
N GLU A 439 -1.01 14.63 17.79
CA GLU A 439 -1.84 15.59 18.52
C GLU A 439 -1.85 15.28 20.03
N LEU A 440 -1.89 13.99 20.36
CA LEU A 440 -1.87 13.52 21.75
C LEU A 440 -0.54 13.84 22.43
N TYR A 441 0.60 13.46 21.88
CA TYR A 441 1.87 13.74 22.54
C TYR A 441 2.19 15.25 22.60
N LEU A 442 1.79 16.03 21.60
CA LEU A 442 1.94 17.49 21.65
C LEU A 442 1.11 18.09 22.76
N TYR A 443 -0.14 17.61 22.95
CA TYR A 443 -0.99 18.02 24.06
C TYR A 443 -0.36 17.67 25.42
N ILE A 444 0.09 16.44 25.61
CA ILE A 444 0.73 16.00 26.85
C ILE A 444 1.94 16.85 27.18
N ASN A 445 2.84 17.06 26.19
CA ASN A 445 4.05 17.86 26.38
C ASN A 445 3.74 19.37 26.62
N SER A 446 2.55 19.84 26.32
CA SER A 446 2.10 21.20 26.59
C SER A 446 1.49 21.40 27.97
N LEU A 447 1.25 20.33 28.73
CA LEU A 447 0.66 20.43 30.07
C LEU A 447 1.62 21.07 31.06
N PRO A 448 1.12 21.84 32.04
CA PRO A 448 1.94 22.32 33.16
C PRO A 448 2.59 21.13 33.87
N ASN A 449 3.90 21.22 34.14
CA ASN A 449 4.70 20.18 34.78
C ASN A 449 4.73 18.85 33.98
N ALA A 450 4.65 18.92 32.65
CA ALA A 450 4.65 17.73 31.78
C ALA A 450 5.74 16.74 32.16
N GLU A 451 6.97 17.21 32.45
CA GLU A 451 8.13 16.36 32.79
C GLU A 451 7.98 15.56 34.09
N THR A 452 7.07 15.96 35.00
CA THR A 452 6.84 15.33 36.30
C THR A 452 5.60 14.46 36.35
N LEU A 453 4.76 14.48 35.29
CA LEU A 453 3.56 13.68 35.22
C LEU A 453 3.89 12.21 34.99
N THR A 454 3.29 11.32 35.75
CA THR A 454 3.30 9.89 35.43
C THR A 454 2.14 9.60 34.47
N LEU A 455 2.46 8.97 33.35
CA LEU A 455 1.48 8.66 32.32
C LEU A 455 1.14 7.18 32.35
N PHE A 456 -0.15 6.87 32.29
CA PHE A 456 -0.65 5.52 32.04
C PHE A 456 -1.34 5.48 30.68
N ILE A 457 -0.69 4.85 29.71
CA ILE A 457 -1.14 4.83 28.33
C ILE A 457 -1.05 3.42 27.77
N ARG A 458 -2.01 3.03 26.94
CA ARG A 458 -1.93 1.75 26.25
C ARG A 458 -0.87 1.79 25.15
N ARG A 459 0.08 0.84 25.19
CA ARG A 459 1.21 0.73 24.26
C ARG A 459 2.14 1.96 24.33
N PRO A 460 2.76 2.23 25.47
CA PRO A 460 3.62 3.39 25.68
C PRO A 460 4.76 3.47 24.64
N PHE A 461 5.31 2.35 24.18
CA PHE A 461 6.38 2.29 23.19
C PHE A 461 6.08 3.04 21.88
N LEU A 462 4.82 3.38 21.60
CA LEU A 462 4.45 4.23 20.44
C LEU A 462 4.73 5.71 20.69
N TYR A 463 4.78 6.11 21.93
CA TYR A 463 4.89 7.49 22.39
C TYR A 463 6.23 7.83 23.00
N ASP A 464 6.93 6.83 23.58
CA ASP A 464 8.21 7.01 24.27
C ASP A 464 9.21 7.89 23.49
N PRO A 465 9.35 7.76 22.17
CA PRO A 465 10.28 8.62 21.43
C PRO A 465 9.88 10.10 21.38
N TYR A 466 8.67 10.46 21.80
CA TYR A 466 8.11 11.81 21.65
C TYR A 466 7.71 12.44 22.98
N LEU A 467 7.56 11.65 24.05
CA LEU A 467 7.18 12.11 25.36
C LEU A 467 8.39 12.57 26.17
N HIS A 468 8.21 13.61 26.98
CA HIS A 468 9.21 14.09 27.92
C HIS A 468 9.18 13.36 29.28
N ASN A 469 8.18 12.51 29.47
CA ASN A 469 7.92 11.77 30.70
C ASN A 469 7.97 10.24 30.50
N ILE A 470 8.02 9.55 31.64
CA ILE A 470 7.95 8.09 31.68
C ILE A 470 6.47 7.68 31.50
N ALA A 471 6.19 6.83 30.53
CA ALA A 471 4.87 6.26 30.32
C ALA A 471 4.86 4.77 30.65
N TYR A 472 3.81 4.34 31.39
CA TYR A 472 3.59 2.93 31.75
C TYR A 472 2.39 2.37 30.99
N ASP A 473 2.39 1.08 30.70
CA ASP A 473 1.23 0.42 30.10
C ASP A 473 0.10 0.29 31.14
N VAL A 474 -1.06 0.84 30.81
CA VAL A 474 -2.26 0.79 31.68
C VAL A 474 -2.64 -0.65 32.06
N VAL A 475 -2.39 -1.61 31.18
CA VAL A 475 -2.77 -3.01 31.40
C VAL A 475 -1.84 -3.70 32.40
N GLU A 476 -0.56 -3.31 32.40
CA GLU A 476 0.48 -3.98 33.22
C GLU A 476 0.60 -3.43 34.64
N VAL A 477 0.15 -2.17 34.90
CA VAL A 477 0.51 -1.45 36.13
C VAL A 477 -0.68 -0.86 36.86
N LYS A 478 -1.83 -1.53 36.83
CA LYS A 478 -3.07 -1.11 37.51
C LYS A 478 -2.91 -0.66 38.98
N ASN A 479 -1.94 -1.20 39.68
CA ASN A 479 -1.77 -1.03 41.13
C ASN A 479 -0.80 0.09 41.52
N LEU A 480 -0.12 0.75 40.56
CA LEU A 480 0.89 1.78 40.83
C LEU A 480 0.37 3.22 40.71
N ALA A 481 -0.85 3.39 40.24
CA ALA A 481 -1.43 4.71 40.02
C ALA A 481 -1.68 5.44 41.33
N LYS A 482 -1.30 6.73 41.37
CA LYS A 482 -1.51 7.63 42.49
C LYS A 482 -2.46 8.77 42.10
N PRO A 483 -3.12 9.43 43.07
CA PRO A 483 -3.87 10.65 42.79
C PRO A 483 -2.98 11.69 42.08
N GLY A 484 -3.43 12.22 40.95
CA GLY A 484 -2.72 13.18 40.12
C GLY A 484 -2.04 12.57 38.86
N ASP A 485 -2.00 11.25 38.74
CA ASP A 485 -1.51 10.59 37.53
C ASP A 485 -2.46 10.78 36.34
N LEU A 486 -1.91 10.83 35.13
CA LEU A 486 -2.70 11.02 33.90
C LEU A 486 -2.93 9.69 33.20
N PHE A 487 -4.21 9.35 33.05
CA PHE A 487 -4.63 8.17 32.29
C PHE A 487 -5.06 8.56 30.90
N ILE A 488 -4.55 7.86 29.89
CA ILE A 488 -4.93 8.02 28.49
C ILE A 488 -5.59 6.75 28.02
N LEU A 489 -6.90 6.81 27.88
CA LEU A 489 -7.75 5.68 27.56
C LEU A 489 -8.17 5.71 26.08
N LYS A 490 -8.27 4.54 25.46
CA LYS A 490 -8.68 4.38 24.08
C LYS A 490 -10.18 4.10 23.98
N GLY A 491 -11.01 5.15 24.04
CA GLY A 491 -12.46 5.01 23.83
C GLY A 491 -13.21 4.32 24.96
N ASN A 492 -14.45 3.88 24.73
CA ASN A 492 -15.35 3.39 25.77
C ASN A 492 -14.93 2.08 26.47
N ASP A 493 -14.04 1.31 25.85
CA ASP A 493 -13.67 -0.02 26.35
C ASP A 493 -12.76 0.04 27.59
N ASP A 494 -12.19 1.21 27.88
CA ASP A 494 -11.26 1.40 28.99
C ASP A 494 -11.90 2.09 30.22
N TRP A 495 -13.18 2.55 30.12
CA TRP A 495 -13.89 3.24 31.21
C TRP A 495 -14.36 2.30 32.34
N GLU A 496 -14.62 1.02 32.04
CA GLU A 496 -14.99 0.02 33.05
C GLU A 496 -13.88 -0.14 34.12
N PHE A 497 -12.65 0.08 33.69
CA PHE A 497 -11.47 0.04 34.55
C PHE A 497 -11.43 1.15 35.62
N LEU A 498 -11.93 2.37 35.31
CA LEU A 498 -11.96 3.48 36.27
C LEU A 498 -13.14 3.36 37.23
N ASN A 499 -14.25 2.75 36.79
CA ASN A 499 -15.45 2.59 37.63
C ASN A 499 -15.32 1.53 38.71
N GLU A 500 -14.38 0.58 38.62
CA GLU A 500 -14.12 -0.40 39.70
C GLU A 500 -13.31 0.17 40.87
N LYS A 501 -12.88 1.44 40.82
CA LYS A 501 -12.13 2.13 41.89
C LYS A 501 -12.75 3.41 42.40
N SER A 502 -13.95 3.81 41.94
CA SER A 502 -14.76 4.86 42.51
C SER A 502 -15.81 4.27 43.44
#